data_ae54e7f43d37b42d0c54f02505951088
#
_entry.id   ae54e7f43d37b42d0c54f02505951088
#
_cell.length_a   1.000
_cell.length_b   1.000
_cell.length_c   1.000
_cell.angle_alpha   90.00
_cell.angle_beta   90.00
_cell.angle_gamma   90.00
#
_symmetry.space_group_name_H-M   'P 1'
#
loop_
_entity.id
_entity.type
_entity.pdbx_description
1 polymer ?
#
loop_
_entity_poly.entity_id
_entity_poly.type
_entity_poly.pdbx_seq_one_letter_code
_entity_poly.pdbx_strand_id
1 'polypeptide(L)'
;MKRTTAVAALSLILALGCSKKSGGGSSRVPVTIARAEQRPVPYELSGTGTVEPRQTASVQAQVTGILTRVAFREGDDVAAGQLLFQIDPRPFQAALEQAKAMLARDQAQAQSAVADAARYAELVKQDYVTKSDYEAKRAAAEALQAAVRADSAAVASAQLNLEWAAIRAPIAGRTGRLLVREGNLVRANAADPLVVINQIRPILVRFAVPQKYLGDIQRYHQHQLPVFASPSQTDTVFSEGVLTFVDNSVDTTTGTVLLKGEFQNRDNALWPGEFLNVRLQLYIDDKALVVPAQAVMTGQQGTYVFVLNQDGTARSQPVTVERPAGAYAVIAQGVRPGEEVVTDGQVRLVNGAAVEVKGSADPARAMEGDK
;
A
#
# COMPACT_ATOMS: atom_id res chain seq x y z
N MET A 1 12.75 35.82 101.94
CA MET A 1 12.14 34.91 102.93
C MET A 1 12.32 33.49 102.48
N LYS A 2 13.04 32.74 103.28
CA LYS A 2 12.93 31.32 103.59
C LYS A 2 13.15 30.32 102.42
N ARG A 3 14.34 29.64 102.37
CA ARG A 3 14.61 28.33 103.00
C ARG A 3 14.15 27.19 102.17
N THR A 4 14.83 26.14 101.78
CA THR A 4 15.92 25.33 102.38
C THR A 4 16.30 24.23 101.39
N THR A 5 17.58 24.01 101.14
CA THR A 5 18.41 22.83 101.50
C THR A 5 17.79 21.48 101.09
N ALA A 6 18.53 20.69 100.43
CA ALA A 6 19.51 19.69 100.72
C ALA A 6 19.19 18.39 99.99
N VAL A 7 20.12 17.69 99.61
CA VAL A 7 20.89 16.42 99.88
C VAL A 7 20.94 15.56 98.63
N ALA A 8 22.03 15.46 98.00
CA ALA A 8 23.06 14.45 97.92
C ALA A 8 22.61 13.00 98.05
N ALA A 9 22.94 12.18 97.08
CA ALA A 9 23.56 10.86 97.11
C ALA A 9 23.40 10.16 95.73
N LEU A 10 24.47 9.93 95.08
CA LEU A 10 25.20 8.68 94.90
C LEU A 10 24.36 7.54 94.33
N SER A 11 24.52 7.27 93.04
CA SER A 11 24.57 5.87 92.53
C SER A 11 25.17 5.79 91.15
N LEU A 12 26.44 5.43 91.15
CA LEU A 12 27.24 4.99 90.04
C LEU A 12 26.77 3.59 89.66
N ILE A 13 26.12 3.45 88.53
CA ILE A 13 25.81 2.12 87.94
C ILE A 13 26.34 2.11 86.52
N LEU A 14 27.31 1.25 86.28
CA LEU A 14 27.84 0.85 84.98
C LEU A 14 26.67 0.44 84.05
N ALA A 15 26.52 1.15 82.95
CA ALA A 15 25.83 0.62 81.78
C ALA A 15 26.82 0.28 80.69
N LEU A 16 27.24 -0.97 80.62
CA LEU A 16 27.86 -1.54 79.41
C LEU A 16 26.90 -1.37 78.27
N GLY A 17 27.12 -0.37 77.45
CA GLY A 17 26.43 -0.20 76.15
C GLY A 17 26.87 -1.33 75.21
N CYS A 18 26.00 -2.31 74.97
CA CYS A 18 26.09 -3.18 73.80
C CYS A 18 26.03 -2.32 72.52
N SER A 19 27.21 -2.03 71.99
CA SER A 19 27.34 -1.61 70.59
C SER A 19 26.87 -2.77 69.70
N LYS A 20 25.59 -2.77 69.37
CA LYS A 20 25.03 -3.63 68.34
C LYS A 20 25.60 -3.10 67.01
N LYS A 21 26.71 -3.67 66.57
CA LYS A 21 27.21 -3.55 65.23
C LYS A 21 26.03 -3.96 64.32
N SER A 22 25.32 -2.98 63.76
CA SER A 22 24.37 -3.23 62.66
C SER A 22 25.24 -3.69 61.52
N GLY A 23 25.39 -5.00 61.44
CA GLY A 23 25.84 -5.65 60.23
C GLY A 23 24.85 -5.27 59.15
N GLY A 24 25.23 -4.29 58.33
CA GLY A 24 24.57 -4.03 57.07
C GLY A 24 24.70 -5.29 56.20
N GLY A 25 23.83 -6.25 56.44
CA GLY A 25 23.61 -7.28 55.44
C GLY A 25 23.14 -6.57 54.22
N SER A 26 24.00 -6.47 53.20
CA SER A 26 23.59 -5.97 51.88
C SER A 26 22.44 -6.86 51.42
N SER A 27 21.23 -6.35 51.62
CA SER A 27 20.02 -7.03 51.12
C SER A 27 20.23 -7.20 49.63
N ARG A 28 20.49 -8.43 49.18
CA ARG A 28 20.62 -8.73 47.78
C ARG A 28 19.29 -8.41 47.12
N VAL A 29 19.31 -7.64 46.05
CA VAL A 29 18.13 -7.26 45.32
C VAL A 29 17.75 -8.43 44.41
N PRO A 30 16.51 -9.00 44.56
CA PRO A 30 16.05 -10.06 43.67
C PRO A 30 15.87 -9.50 42.26
N VAL A 31 16.47 -10.15 41.26
CA VAL A 31 16.44 -9.73 39.85
C VAL A 31 16.17 -10.92 38.94
N THR A 32 15.56 -10.64 37.79
CA THR A 32 15.51 -11.54 36.65
C THR A 32 16.54 -11.09 35.63
N ILE A 33 17.23 -12.04 35.02
CA ILE A 33 18.25 -11.77 34.02
C ILE A 33 17.89 -12.37 32.67
N ALA A 34 18.47 -11.81 31.62
CA ALA A 34 18.48 -12.42 30.28
C ALA A 34 19.89 -12.27 29.69
N ARG A 35 20.20 -13.14 28.75
CA ARG A 35 21.48 -13.12 28.07
C ARG A 35 21.42 -12.25 26.83
N ALA A 36 22.40 -11.38 26.62
CA ALA A 36 22.58 -10.68 25.37
C ALA A 36 23.05 -11.68 24.30
N GLU A 37 22.26 -11.83 23.23
CA GLU A 37 22.53 -12.83 22.19
C GLU A 37 22.55 -12.22 20.79
N GLN A 38 23.29 -12.87 19.90
CA GLN A 38 23.25 -12.55 18.49
C GLN A 38 22.18 -13.43 17.82
N ARG A 39 21.24 -12.78 17.12
CA ARG A 39 20.19 -13.46 16.38
C ARG A 39 19.81 -12.71 15.11
N PRO A 40 19.23 -13.41 14.12
CA PRO A 40 18.66 -12.75 12.95
C PRO A 40 17.51 -11.82 13.37
N VAL A 41 17.61 -10.55 12.99
CA VAL A 41 16.55 -9.55 13.24
C VAL A 41 16.25 -8.79 11.95
N PRO A 42 15.00 -8.75 11.48
CA PRO A 42 14.64 -7.97 10.31
C PRO A 42 14.85 -6.47 10.58
N TYR A 43 15.38 -5.77 9.59
CA TYR A 43 15.43 -4.32 9.56
C TYR A 43 14.18 -3.83 8.83
N GLU A 44 13.24 -3.29 9.58
CA GLU A 44 11.91 -2.89 9.10
C GLU A 44 11.71 -1.38 9.25
N LEU A 45 11.08 -0.80 8.24
CA LEU A 45 10.57 0.57 8.28
C LEU A 45 9.06 0.51 8.45
N SER A 46 8.56 1.11 9.52
CA SER A 46 7.12 1.16 9.80
C SER A 46 6.51 2.47 9.33
N GLY A 47 5.29 2.41 8.84
CA GLY A 47 4.50 3.57 8.44
C GLY A 47 3.02 3.25 8.41
N THR A 48 2.19 4.28 8.28
CA THR A 48 0.76 4.11 8.02
C THR A 48 0.52 4.14 6.52
N GLY A 49 -0.26 3.20 6.03
CA GLY A 49 -0.64 3.09 4.62
C GLY A 49 -2.13 3.23 4.40
N THR A 50 -2.50 3.51 3.15
CA THR A 50 -3.88 3.50 2.67
C THR A 50 -3.98 2.53 1.52
N VAL A 51 -5.00 1.69 1.54
CA VAL A 51 -5.30 0.75 0.47
C VAL A 51 -5.88 1.50 -0.72
N GLU A 52 -5.34 1.27 -1.91
CA GLU A 52 -5.86 1.82 -3.16
C GLU A 52 -6.03 0.72 -4.21
N PRO A 53 -7.05 0.81 -5.08
CA PRO A 53 -7.18 -0.15 -6.18
C PRO A 53 -5.99 0.00 -7.14
N ARG A 54 -5.58 -1.11 -7.78
CA ARG A 54 -4.51 -1.06 -8.79
C ARG A 54 -4.90 -0.18 -9.98
N GLN A 55 -6.17 -0.29 -10.40
CA GLN A 55 -6.77 0.54 -11.44
C GLN A 55 -8.21 0.85 -11.06
N THR A 56 -8.67 2.05 -11.46
CA THR A 56 -10.06 2.48 -11.34
C THR A 56 -10.54 2.90 -12.72
N ALA A 57 -11.69 2.38 -13.12
CA ALA A 57 -12.34 2.77 -14.37
C ALA A 57 -13.74 3.35 -14.09
N SER A 58 -13.93 4.61 -14.48
CA SER A 58 -15.22 5.27 -14.49
C SER A 58 -15.91 4.99 -15.82
N VAL A 59 -16.93 4.14 -15.82
CA VAL A 59 -17.65 3.74 -17.03
C VAL A 59 -18.70 4.78 -17.36
N GLN A 60 -18.63 5.36 -18.56
CA GLN A 60 -19.53 6.40 -19.07
C GLN A 60 -20.16 5.98 -20.39
N ALA A 61 -21.31 6.55 -20.73
CA ALA A 61 -21.93 6.37 -22.03
C ALA A 61 -21.22 7.24 -23.09
N GLN A 62 -20.95 6.69 -24.26
CA GLN A 62 -20.40 7.43 -25.41
C GLN A 62 -21.51 7.85 -26.40
N VAL A 63 -22.69 7.25 -26.29
CA VAL A 63 -23.89 7.60 -27.06
C VAL A 63 -25.05 7.89 -26.14
N THR A 64 -25.96 8.76 -26.58
CA THR A 64 -27.17 9.12 -25.84
C THR A 64 -28.30 8.17 -26.19
N GLY A 65 -29.03 7.66 -25.19
CA GLY A 65 -30.19 6.80 -25.41
C GLY A 65 -30.77 6.26 -24.12
N ILE A 66 -31.87 5.52 -24.22
CA ILE A 66 -32.53 4.89 -23.07
C ILE A 66 -31.79 3.61 -22.69
N LEU A 67 -31.52 3.44 -21.40
CA LEU A 67 -30.91 2.24 -20.86
C LEU A 67 -31.97 1.12 -20.81
N THR A 68 -31.80 0.07 -21.60
CA THR A 68 -32.76 -1.04 -21.70
C THR A 68 -32.43 -2.21 -20.81
N ARG A 69 -31.15 -2.38 -20.43
CA ARG A 69 -30.68 -3.50 -19.61
C ARG A 69 -29.45 -3.16 -18.82
N VAL A 70 -29.43 -3.63 -17.57
CA VAL A 70 -28.22 -3.71 -16.70
C VAL A 70 -27.88 -5.19 -16.52
N ALA A 71 -26.67 -5.60 -16.94
CA ALA A 71 -26.29 -7.02 -17.05
C ALA A 71 -25.44 -7.52 -15.86
N PHE A 72 -25.38 -6.78 -14.76
CA PHE A 72 -24.64 -7.13 -13.53
C PHE A 72 -25.38 -6.61 -12.30
N ARG A 73 -24.94 -7.00 -11.11
CA ARG A 73 -25.41 -6.48 -9.82
C ARG A 73 -24.33 -5.62 -9.17
N GLU A 74 -24.74 -4.68 -8.31
CA GLU A 74 -23.81 -3.89 -7.50
C GLU A 74 -22.92 -4.80 -6.67
N GLY A 75 -21.61 -4.54 -6.71
CA GLY A 75 -20.63 -5.34 -6.00
C GLY A 75 -20.19 -6.63 -6.69
N ASP A 76 -20.70 -6.95 -7.88
CA ASP A 76 -20.24 -8.11 -8.64
C ASP A 76 -18.80 -7.91 -9.15
N ASP A 77 -18.07 -9.03 -9.24
CA ASP A 77 -16.80 -9.08 -9.96
C ASP A 77 -17.08 -9.27 -11.45
N VAL A 78 -16.51 -8.42 -12.29
CA VAL A 78 -16.69 -8.43 -13.75
C VAL A 78 -15.34 -8.65 -14.45
N ALA A 79 -15.40 -9.34 -15.59
CA ALA A 79 -14.24 -9.50 -16.47
C ALA A 79 -14.12 -8.33 -17.45
N ALA A 80 -12.90 -8.04 -17.92
CA ALA A 80 -12.70 -7.09 -19.01
C ALA A 80 -13.49 -7.53 -20.26
N GLY A 81 -14.17 -6.58 -20.93
CA GLY A 81 -15.05 -6.85 -22.08
C GLY A 81 -16.45 -7.36 -21.73
N GLN A 82 -16.73 -7.69 -20.46
CA GLN A 82 -18.07 -8.12 -20.04
C GLN A 82 -19.10 -7.01 -20.27
N LEU A 83 -20.28 -7.38 -20.82
CA LEU A 83 -21.39 -6.44 -21.00
C LEU A 83 -21.89 -5.97 -19.63
N LEU A 84 -21.97 -4.64 -19.46
CA LEU A 84 -22.49 -4.01 -18.25
C LEU A 84 -23.87 -3.39 -18.48
N PHE A 85 -23.99 -2.60 -19.53
CA PHE A 85 -25.21 -1.87 -19.85
C PHE A 85 -25.54 -2.00 -21.32
N GLN A 86 -26.82 -2.00 -21.63
CA GLN A 86 -27.32 -1.94 -22.99
C GLN A 86 -28.22 -0.71 -23.16
N ILE A 87 -27.79 0.21 -24.02
CA ILE A 87 -28.61 1.30 -24.53
C ILE A 87 -29.47 0.75 -25.66
N ASP A 88 -30.68 1.28 -25.88
CA ASP A 88 -31.56 0.87 -26.96
C ASP A 88 -30.84 0.87 -28.32
N PRO A 89 -30.56 -0.30 -28.93
CA PRO A 89 -29.76 -0.35 -30.15
C PRO A 89 -30.55 -0.01 -31.42
N ARG A 90 -31.89 0.01 -31.36
CA ARG A 90 -32.74 0.16 -32.54
C ARG A 90 -32.50 1.44 -33.32
N PRO A 91 -32.37 2.63 -32.72
CA PRO A 91 -32.05 3.85 -33.47
C PRO A 91 -30.69 3.76 -34.19
N PHE A 92 -29.69 3.16 -33.56
CA PHE A 92 -28.34 3.03 -34.12
C PHE A 92 -28.32 1.97 -35.24
N GLN A 93 -29.09 0.87 -35.11
CA GLN A 93 -29.25 -0.12 -36.15
C GLN A 93 -29.90 0.50 -37.39
N ALA A 94 -30.97 1.27 -37.21
CA ALA A 94 -31.64 1.95 -38.33
C ALA A 94 -30.72 2.95 -39.05
N ALA A 95 -29.89 3.73 -38.29
CA ALA A 95 -28.92 4.63 -38.85
C ALA A 95 -27.80 3.91 -39.64
N LEU A 96 -27.34 2.76 -39.14
CA LEU A 96 -26.36 1.92 -39.81
C LEU A 96 -26.91 1.37 -41.13
N GLU A 97 -28.12 0.84 -41.15
CA GLU A 97 -28.77 0.32 -42.37
C GLU A 97 -29.02 1.45 -43.38
N GLN A 98 -29.41 2.64 -42.96
CA GLN A 98 -29.52 3.80 -43.82
C GLN A 98 -28.15 4.17 -44.46
N ALA A 99 -27.07 4.22 -43.68
CA ALA A 99 -25.74 4.51 -44.20
C ALA A 99 -25.25 3.45 -45.21
N LYS A 100 -25.51 2.16 -44.92
CA LYS A 100 -25.21 1.06 -45.85
C LYS A 100 -25.97 1.18 -47.16
N ALA A 101 -27.27 1.55 -47.14
CA ALA A 101 -28.08 1.74 -48.32
C ALA A 101 -27.56 2.91 -49.19
N MET A 102 -27.11 4.02 -48.58
CA MET A 102 -26.50 5.13 -49.29
C MET A 102 -25.19 4.68 -49.95
N LEU A 103 -24.33 4.00 -49.25
CA LEU A 103 -23.07 3.46 -49.78
C LEU A 103 -23.32 2.54 -50.98
N ALA A 104 -24.29 1.64 -50.89
CA ALA A 104 -24.64 0.70 -51.97
C ALA A 104 -25.14 1.43 -53.21
N ARG A 105 -25.96 2.48 -53.07
CA ARG A 105 -26.40 3.34 -54.16
C ARG A 105 -25.22 4.02 -54.88
N ASP A 106 -24.35 4.65 -54.08
CA ASP A 106 -23.23 5.45 -54.63
C ASP A 106 -22.11 4.55 -55.19
N GLN A 107 -21.96 3.35 -54.69
CA GLN A 107 -21.09 2.32 -55.28
C GLN A 107 -21.61 1.91 -56.69
N ALA A 108 -22.90 1.70 -56.87
CA ALA A 108 -23.50 1.36 -58.18
C ALA A 108 -23.30 2.52 -59.18
N GLN A 109 -23.50 3.77 -58.73
CA GLN A 109 -23.26 4.96 -59.58
C GLN A 109 -21.78 5.12 -59.95
N ALA A 110 -20.87 4.98 -59.00
CA ALA A 110 -19.43 5.06 -59.24
C ALA A 110 -18.96 3.96 -60.20
N GLN A 111 -19.47 2.74 -60.05
CA GLN A 111 -19.13 1.62 -60.90
C GLN A 111 -19.54 1.92 -62.36
N SER A 112 -20.75 2.47 -62.60
CA SER A 112 -21.23 2.90 -63.92
C SER A 112 -20.35 3.99 -64.50
N ALA A 113 -20.01 5.04 -63.73
CA ALA A 113 -19.21 6.13 -64.17
C ALA A 113 -17.73 5.73 -64.49
N VAL A 114 -17.17 4.81 -63.70
CA VAL A 114 -15.86 4.22 -63.96
C VAL A 114 -15.86 3.43 -65.27
N ALA A 115 -16.90 2.62 -65.53
CA ALA A 115 -17.04 1.90 -66.79
C ALA A 115 -17.19 2.85 -68.00
N ASP A 116 -17.96 3.96 -67.84
CA ASP A 116 -18.08 4.98 -68.87
C ASP A 116 -16.74 5.67 -69.13
N ALA A 117 -16.02 6.09 -68.07
CA ALA A 117 -14.70 6.74 -68.22
C ALA A 117 -13.67 5.80 -68.88
N ALA A 118 -13.68 4.51 -68.56
CA ALA A 118 -12.85 3.51 -69.22
C ALA A 118 -13.20 3.34 -70.73
N ARG A 119 -14.49 3.33 -71.06
CA ARG A 119 -14.95 3.28 -72.45
C ARG A 119 -14.51 4.52 -73.23
N TYR A 120 -14.66 5.72 -72.69
CA TYR A 120 -14.22 6.97 -73.27
C TYR A 120 -12.69 7.05 -73.40
N ALA A 121 -11.94 6.45 -72.50
CA ALA A 121 -10.48 6.34 -72.58
C ALA A 121 -10.00 5.56 -73.83
N GLU A 122 -10.74 4.55 -74.25
CA GLU A 122 -10.45 3.82 -75.48
C GLU A 122 -10.91 4.56 -76.73
N LEU A 123 -12.09 5.24 -76.69
CA LEU A 123 -12.62 5.99 -77.84
C LEU A 123 -11.75 7.24 -78.17
N VAL A 124 -11.20 7.91 -77.16
CA VAL A 124 -10.33 9.10 -77.40
C VAL A 124 -9.01 8.73 -78.09
N LYS A 125 -8.49 7.52 -77.87
CA LYS A 125 -7.29 7.02 -78.58
C LYS A 125 -7.50 6.79 -80.04
N GLN A 126 -8.75 6.65 -80.47
CA GLN A 126 -9.19 6.43 -81.86
C GLN A 126 -9.82 7.68 -82.49
N ASP A 127 -9.72 8.85 -81.83
CA ASP A 127 -10.31 10.11 -82.20
C ASP A 127 -11.83 10.11 -82.41
N TYR A 128 -12.57 9.15 -81.82
CA TYR A 128 -14.04 9.05 -81.90
C TYR A 128 -14.78 9.99 -80.91
N VAL A 129 -14.11 10.50 -79.89
CA VAL A 129 -14.62 11.48 -78.93
C VAL A 129 -13.58 12.57 -78.65
N THR A 130 -14.02 13.74 -78.18
CA THR A 130 -13.10 14.82 -77.86
C THR A 130 -12.35 14.54 -76.55
N LYS A 131 -11.16 15.09 -76.41
CA LYS A 131 -10.39 15.00 -75.12
C LYS A 131 -11.17 15.61 -73.97
N SER A 132 -11.89 16.69 -74.20
CA SER A 132 -12.78 17.29 -73.16
C SER A 132 -13.86 16.38 -72.68
N ASP A 133 -14.49 15.59 -73.58
CA ASP A 133 -15.54 14.60 -73.18
C ASP A 133 -14.95 13.51 -72.31
N TYR A 134 -13.76 13.00 -72.67
CA TYR A 134 -13.07 12.01 -71.84
C TYR A 134 -12.70 12.58 -70.45
N GLU A 135 -12.10 13.78 -70.39
CA GLU A 135 -11.74 14.43 -69.14
C GLU A 135 -12.97 14.67 -68.23
N ALA A 136 -14.10 15.07 -68.81
CA ALA A 136 -15.38 15.22 -68.09
C ALA A 136 -15.86 13.89 -67.46
N LYS A 137 -15.82 12.78 -68.25
CA LYS A 137 -16.22 11.44 -67.75
C LYS A 137 -15.27 10.94 -66.65
N ARG A 138 -13.98 11.16 -66.80
CA ARG A 138 -12.96 10.83 -65.78
C ARG A 138 -13.20 11.61 -64.50
N ALA A 139 -13.38 12.91 -64.55
CA ALA A 139 -13.67 13.74 -63.40
C ALA A 139 -14.95 13.34 -62.70
N ALA A 140 -16.02 12.98 -63.45
CA ALA A 140 -17.26 12.46 -62.89
C ALA A 140 -17.04 11.13 -62.14
N ALA A 141 -16.25 10.20 -62.72
CA ALA A 141 -15.91 8.93 -62.04
C ALA A 141 -15.09 9.15 -60.76
N GLU A 142 -14.11 10.05 -60.82
CA GLU A 142 -13.30 10.41 -59.64
C GLU A 142 -14.18 11.04 -58.52
N ALA A 143 -15.13 11.91 -58.88
CA ALA A 143 -16.06 12.53 -57.92
C ALA A 143 -16.95 11.50 -57.23
N LEU A 144 -17.51 10.56 -58.01
CA LEU A 144 -18.35 9.49 -57.44
C LEU A 144 -17.56 8.48 -56.59
N GLN A 145 -16.33 8.19 -56.96
CA GLN A 145 -15.44 7.41 -56.12
C GLN A 145 -15.14 8.11 -54.78
N ALA A 146 -15.02 9.44 -54.80
CA ALA A 146 -14.83 10.24 -53.59
C ALA A 146 -16.12 10.18 -52.71
N ALA A 147 -17.33 10.18 -53.29
CA ALA A 147 -18.58 10.00 -52.59
C ALA A 147 -18.67 8.62 -51.90
N VAL A 148 -18.28 7.54 -52.59
CA VAL A 148 -18.19 6.19 -52.03
C VAL A 148 -17.25 6.15 -50.80
N ARG A 149 -16.12 6.84 -50.85
CA ARG A 149 -15.22 6.91 -49.69
C ARG A 149 -15.87 7.64 -48.50
N ALA A 150 -16.62 8.73 -48.76
CA ALA A 150 -17.33 9.47 -47.74
C ALA A 150 -18.45 8.61 -47.09
N ASP A 151 -19.23 7.92 -47.92
CA ASP A 151 -20.29 6.99 -47.41
C ASP A 151 -19.70 5.81 -46.63
N SER A 152 -18.58 5.27 -47.08
CA SER A 152 -17.85 4.23 -46.31
C SER A 152 -17.45 4.71 -44.94
N ALA A 153 -16.99 5.94 -44.78
CA ALA A 153 -16.70 6.56 -43.50
C ALA A 153 -17.98 6.77 -42.66
N ALA A 154 -19.12 7.14 -43.31
CA ALA A 154 -20.40 7.26 -42.61
C ALA A 154 -20.89 5.91 -42.07
N VAL A 155 -20.74 4.81 -42.81
CA VAL A 155 -21.04 3.46 -42.35
C VAL A 155 -20.19 3.08 -41.15
N ALA A 156 -18.86 3.36 -41.19
CA ALA A 156 -17.96 3.10 -40.06
C ALA A 156 -18.36 3.88 -38.81
N SER A 157 -18.76 5.15 -38.94
CA SER A 157 -19.25 5.98 -37.84
C SER A 157 -20.56 5.43 -37.23
N ALA A 158 -21.51 5.03 -38.08
CA ALA A 158 -22.77 4.44 -37.61
C ALA A 158 -22.54 3.09 -36.90
N GLN A 159 -21.61 2.28 -37.40
CA GLN A 159 -21.17 1.04 -36.76
C GLN A 159 -20.60 1.26 -35.36
N LEU A 160 -19.71 2.23 -35.19
CA LEU A 160 -19.15 2.59 -33.89
C LEU A 160 -20.22 3.04 -32.91
N ASN A 161 -21.20 3.84 -33.35
CA ASN A 161 -22.30 4.26 -32.49
C ASN A 161 -23.13 3.09 -32.00
N LEU A 162 -23.36 2.08 -32.87
CA LEU A 162 -24.06 0.84 -32.50
C LEU A 162 -23.23 0.02 -31.50
N GLU A 163 -21.93 -0.08 -31.68
CA GLU A 163 -21.02 -0.75 -30.74
C GLU A 163 -21.04 -0.09 -29.38
N TRP A 164 -21.02 1.23 -29.33
CA TRP A 164 -21.06 2.02 -28.09
C TRP A 164 -22.42 1.94 -27.37
N ALA A 165 -23.46 1.50 -28.03
CA ALA A 165 -24.74 1.20 -27.38
C ALA A 165 -24.65 -0.03 -26.43
N ALA A 166 -23.65 -0.89 -26.62
CA ALA A 166 -23.30 -1.99 -25.72
C ALA A 166 -22.11 -1.62 -24.85
N ILE A 167 -22.35 -1.09 -23.65
CA ILE A 167 -21.31 -0.61 -22.75
C ILE A 167 -20.67 -1.80 -22.01
N ARG A 168 -19.37 -1.96 -22.18
CA ARG A 168 -18.60 -3.06 -21.63
C ARG A 168 -17.58 -2.60 -20.59
N ALA A 169 -17.17 -3.51 -19.69
CA ALA A 169 -16.13 -3.26 -18.70
C ALA A 169 -14.77 -3.05 -19.38
N PRO A 170 -14.10 -1.90 -19.18
CA PRO A 170 -12.78 -1.66 -19.76
C PRO A 170 -11.67 -2.45 -19.03
N ILE A 171 -11.89 -2.80 -17.77
CA ILE A 171 -10.99 -3.57 -16.92
C ILE A 171 -11.75 -4.67 -16.18
N ALA A 172 -11.03 -5.72 -15.76
CA ALA A 172 -11.56 -6.66 -14.79
C ALA A 172 -11.51 -6.04 -13.39
N GLY A 173 -12.53 -6.25 -12.56
CA GLY A 173 -12.58 -5.71 -11.22
C GLY A 173 -13.95 -5.81 -10.59
N ARG A 174 -14.11 -5.21 -9.43
CA ARG A 174 -15.35 -5.16 -8.68
C ARG A 174 -16.13 -3.90 -8.99
N THR A 175 -17.41 -4.07 -9.29
CA THR A 175 -18.31 -2.95 -9.57
C THR A 175 -18.72 -2.23 -8.27
N GLY A 176 -18.81 -0.92 -8.36
CA GLY A 176 -19.39 -0.09 -7.29
C GLY A 176 -20.93 -0.04 -7.38
N ARG A 177 -21.50 0.99 -6.75
CA ARG A 177 -22.96 1.25 -6.80
C ARG A 177 -23.41 1.67 -8.20
N LEU A 178 -24.64 1.32 -8.56
CA LEU A 178 -25.32 1.77 -9.78
C LEU A 178 -25.81 3.22 -9.58
N LEU A 179 -25.37 4.11 -10.45
CA LEU A 179 -25.83 5.50 -10.45
C LEU A 179 -27.03 5.73 -11.37
N VAL A 180 -27.26 4.81 -12.32
CA VAL A 180 -28.37 4.88 -13.29
C VAL A 180 -29.04 3.51 -13.39
N ARG A 181 -30.37 3.50 -13.51
CA ARG A 181 -31.19 2.27 -13.60
C ARG A 181 -31.80 2.10 -14.99
N GLU A 182 -32.27 0.91 -15.28
CA GLU A 182 -33.06 0.61 -16.50
C GLU A 182 -34.22 1.58 -16.66
N GLY A 183 -34.52 1.96 -17.90
CA GLY A 183 -35.54 2.92 -18.25
C GLY A 183 -35.11 4.39 -18.24
N ASN A 184 -33.94 4.70 -17.65
CA ASN A 184 -33.43 6.08 -17.63
C ASN A 184 -32.74 6.47 -18.94
N LEU A 185 -32.86 7.74 -19.30
CA LEU A 185 -32.07 8.34 -20.37
C LEU A 185 -30.64 8.58 -19.90
N VAL A 186 -29.66 7.99 -20.59
CA VAL A 186 -28.24 8.29 -20.41
C VAL A 186 -27.78 9.24 -21.53
N ARG A 187 -26.87 10.15 -21.19
CA ARG A 187 -26.30 11.11 -22.13
C ARG A 187 -24.83 10.80 -22.39
N ALA A 188 -24.42 10.95 -23.64
CA ALA A 188 -23.01 10.84 -24.01
C ALA A 188 -22.17 11.86 -23.23
N ASN A 189 -20.98 11.43 -22.76
CA ASN A 189 -20.01 12.26 -22.06
C ASN A 189 -20.58 13.00 -20.83
N ALA A 190 -21.57 12.41 -20.14
CA ALA A 190 -22.05 12.97 -18.87
C ALA A 190 -20.92 12.97 -17.85
N ALA A 191 -20.90 13.98 -16.95
CA ALA A 191 -19.87 14.10 -15.91
C ALA A 191 -19.94 12.93 -14.91
N ASP A 192 -21.15 12.45 -14.60
CA ASP A 192 -21.34 11.32 -13.69
C ASP A 192 -21.19 10.00 -14.43
N PRO A 193 -20.36 9.08 -13.92
CA PRO A 193 -20.24 7.74 -14.50
C PRO A 193 -21.48 6.89 -14.23
N LEU A 194 -21.74 5.88 -15.05
CA LEU A 194 -22.81 4.90 -14.83
C LEU A 194 -22.48 3.95 -13.69
N VAL A 195 -21.20 3.54 -13.61
CA VAL A 195 -20.62 2.71 -12.56
C VAL A 195 -19.11 2.94 -12.51
N VAL A 196 -18.52 2.77 -11.34
CA VAL A 196 -17.05 2.74 -11.14
C VAL A 196 -16.63 1.29 -10.92
N ILE A 197 -15.58 0.86 -11.60
CA ILE A 197 -15.00 -0.48 -11.44
C ILE A 197 -13.62 -0.29 -10.82
N ASN A 198 -13.37 -0.98 -9.70
CA ASN A 198 -12.08 -1.00 -9.03
C ASN A 198 -11.42 -2.37 -9.19
N GLN A 199 -10.19 -2.40 -9.68
CA GLN A 199 -9.37 -3.60 -9.66
C GLN A 199 -8.80 -3.77 -8.26
N ILE A 200 -9.34 -4.75 -7.51
CA ILE A 200 -8.96 -5.06 -6.14
C ILE A 200 -8.10 -6.32 -6.01
N ARG A 201 -7.80 -7.00 -7.11
CA ARG A 201 -6.92 -8.19 -7.22
C ARG A 201 -6.05 -8.09 -8.47
N PRO A 202 -4.73 -7.87 -8.30
CA PRO A 202 -4.04 -7.43 -7.08
C PRO A 202 -4.45 -6.02 -6.65
N ILE A 203 -4.13 -5.65 -5.39
CA ILE A 203 -4.42 -4.35 -4.80
C ILE A 203 -3.11 -3.66 -4.37
N LEU A 204 -3.12 -2.35 -4.24
CA LEU A 204 -1.97 -1.59 -3.80
C LEU A 204 -2.18 -1.04 -2.39
N VAL A 205 -1.12 -0.95 -1.63
CA VAL A 205 -1.06 -0.19 -0.38
C VAL A 205 -0.04 0.93 -0.56
N ARG A 206 -0.51 2.15 -0.46
CA ARG A 206 0.31 3.36 -0.52
C ARG A 206 0.71 3.76 0.89
N PHE A 207 1.99 3.96 1.14
CA PHE A 207 2.52 4.40 2.42
C PHE A 207 3.70 5.34 2.24
N ALA A 208 4.04 6.10 3.26
CA ALA A 208 5.12 7.08 3.22
C ALA A 208 6.18 6.74 4.26
N VAL A 209 7.45 6.91 3.89
CA VAL A 209 8.60 6.73 4.79
C VAL A 209 9.48 7.98 4.79
N PRO A 210 10.13 8.33 5.92
CA PRO A 210 11.04 9.48 5.98
C PRO A 210 12.18 9.38 4.94
N GLN A 211 12.48 10.51 4.28
CA GLN A 211 13.50 10.59 3.22
C GLN A 211 14.91 10.10 3.64
N LYS A 212 15.23 10.14 4.95
CA LYS A 212 16.52 9.66 5.46
C LYS A 212 16.79 8.19 5.13
N TYR A 213 15.74 7.40 4.89
CA TYR A 213 15.84 5.97 4.53
C TYR A 213 15.92 5.73 3.01
N LEU A 214 15.80 6.78 2.18
CA LEU A 214 15.78 6.62 0.72
C LEU A 214 17.04 5.94 0.18
N GLY A 215 18.22 6.29 0.74
CA GLY A 215 19.50 5.66 0.35
C GLY A 215 19.52 4.15 0.61
N ASP A 216 18.98 3.72 1.75
CA ASP A 216 18.89 2.30 2.10
C ASP A 216 17.85 1.58 1.22
N ILE A 217 16.68 2.18 1.00
CA ILE A 217 15.67 1.63 0.11
C ILE A 217 16.25 1.44 -1.30
N GLN A 218 16.94 2.43 -1.86
CA GLN A 218 17.54 2.33 -3.19
C GLN A 218 18.63 1.26 -3.27
N ARG A 219 19.42 1.07 -2.21
CA ARG A 219 20.44 0.02 -2.15
C ARG A 219 19.85 -1.38 -2.22
N TYR A 220 18.72 -1.61 -1.55
CA TYR A 220 18.07 -2.91 -1.46
C TYR A 220 16.92 -3.11 -2.47
N HIS A 221 16.48 -2.07 -3.16
CA HIS A 221 15.32 -2.11 -4.10
C HIS A 221 15.51 -3.06 -5.30
N GLN A 222 16.74 -3.42 -5.64
CA GLN A 222 16.99 -4.43 -6.69
C GLN A 222 16.47 -5.83 -6.32
N HIS A 223 16.19 -6.07 -5.06
CA HIS A 223 15.54 -7.27 -4.53
C HIS A 223 14.07 -6.96 -4.32
N GLN A 224 13.21 -7.95 -4.49
CA GLN A 224 11.78 -7.80 -4.17
C GLN A 224 11.62 -7.63 -2.65
N LEU A 225 11.52 -6.40 -2.18
CA LEU A 225 11.40 -6.09 -0.76
C LEU A 225 10.01 -6.49 -0.25
N PRO A 226 9.92 -7.36 0.78
CA PRO A 226 8.63 -7.73 1.35
C PRO A 226 8.00 -6.55 2.09
N VAL A 227 6.69 -6.43 1.92
CA VAL A 227 5.86 -5.44 2.61
C VAL A 227 4.77 -6.18 3.36
N PHE A 228 4.67 -5.93 4.66
CA PHE A 228 3.68 -6.53 5.54
C PHE A 228 2.63 -5.50 5.90
N ALA A 229 1.36 -5.89 5.82
CA ALA A 229 0.23 -5.06 6.20
C ALA A 229 -0.50 -5.67 7.38
N SER A 230 -0.89 -4.82 8.33
CA SER A 230 -1.69 -5.18 9.50
C SER A 230 -2.78 -4.13 9.75
N PRO A 231 -3.94 -4.52 10.33
CA PRO A 231 -4.95 -3.56 10.74
C PRO A 231 -4.34 -2.51 11.68
N SER A 232 -4.82 -1.27 11.60
CA SER A 232 -4.30 -0.17 12.44
C SER A 232 -4.45 -0.40 13.95
N GLN A 233 -5.31 -1.35 14.36
CA GLN A 233 -5.58 -1.69 15.76
C GLN A 233 -4.79 -2.88 16.29
N THR A 234 -4.10 -3.63 15.42
CA THR A 234 -3.32 -4.82 15.81
C THR A 234 -2.01 -4.86 15.03
N ASP A 235 -0.98 -5.46 15.65
CA ASP A 235 0.30 -5.70 14.97
C ASP A 235 0.35 -7.06 14.26
N THR A 236 -0.75 -7.82 14.30
CA THR A 236 -0.81 -9.11 13.63
C THR A 236 -0.81 -8.91 12.12
N VAL A 237 0.22 -9.42 11.45
CA VAL A 237 0.30 -9.40 9.98
C VAL A 237 -0.82 -10.26 9.41
N PHE A 238 -1.66 -9.67 8.56
CA PHE A 238 -2.73 -10.40 7.88
C PHE A 238 -2.56 -10.45 6.36
N SER A 239 -1.63 -9.66 5.80
CA SER A 239 -1.34 -9.71 4.36
C SER A 239 0.14 -9.40 4.08
N GLU A 240 0.71 -10.14 3.15
CA GLU A 240 2.06 -9.97 2.64
C GLU A 240 2.02 -9.55 1.17
N GLY A 241 2.87 -8.61 0.82
CA GLY A 241 3.03 -8.07 -0.52
C GLY A 241 4.49 -7.76 -0.82
N VAL A 242 4.71 -7.11 -1.96
CA VAL A 242 6.05 -6.74 -2.44
C VAL A 242 6.07 -5.27 -2.82
N LEU A 243 7.17 -4.58 -2.49
CA LEU A 243 7.40 -3.20 -2.92
C LEU A 243 7.53 -3.16 -4.44
N THR A 244 6.63 -2.40 -5.10
CA THR A 244 6.60 -2.27 -6.56
C THR A 244 6.89 -0.87 -7.05
N PHE A 245 6.79 0.13 -6.18
CA PHE A 245 6.97 1.52 -6.57
C PHE A 245 7.63 2.33 -5.46
N VAL A 246 8.60 3.15 -5.86
CA VAL A 246 9.23 4.20 -5.05
C VAL A 246 9.06 5.49 -5.84
N ASP A 247 8.48 6.52 -5.23
CA ASP A 247 8.29 7.79 -5.89
C ASP A 247 9.63 8.43 -6.25
N ASN A 248 9.65 9.16 -7.37
CA ASN A 248 10.82 9.88 -7.87
C ASN A 248 11.01 11.25 -7.21
N SER A 249 10.12 11.63 -6.31
CA SER A 249 10.12 12.91 -5.59
C SER A 249 9.93 12.71 -4.09
N VAL A 250 10.43 13.65 -3.32
CA VAL A 250 10.20 13.78 -1.87
C VAL A 250 9.11 14.82 -1.66
N ASP A 251 8.11 14.50 -0.86
CA ASP A 251 7.16 15.50 -0.38
C ASP A 251 7.88 16.45 0.58
N THR A 252 8.09 17.68 0.13
CA THR A 252 8.82 18.72 0.88
C THR A 252 8.07 19.21 2.10
N THR A 253 6.76 18.98 2.18
CA THR A 253 5.93 19.39 3.33
C THR A 253 6.12 18.46 4.51
N THR A 254 6.25 17.17 4.24
CA THR A 254 6.35 16.11 5.27
C THR A 254 7.75 15.52 5.37
N GLY A 255 8.65 15.76 4.40
CA GLY A 255 9.98 15.17 4.33
C GLY A 255 9.93 13.65 4.11
N THR A 256 8.91 13.15 3.41
CA THR A 256 8.70 11.72 3.18
C THR A 256 8.74 11.35 1.71
N VAL A 257 9.02 10.08 1.41
CA VAL A 257 8.95 9.47 0.09
C VAL A 257 7.77 8.52 0.05
N LEU A 258 6.98 8.61 -1.01
CA LEU A 258 5.83 7.74 -1.24
C LEU A 258 6.29 6.39 -1.80
N LEU A 259 5.76 5.32 -1.23
CA LEU A 259 5.99 3.95 -1.65
C LEU A 259 4.67 3.25 -1.92
N LYS A 260 4.69 2.21 -2.78
CA LYS A 260 3.53 1.33 -2.98
C LYS A 260 3.97 -0.12 -2.93
N GLY A 261 3.28 -0.89 -2.11
CA GLY A 261 3.36 -2.35 -2.07
C GLY A 261 2.19 -2.97 -2.84
N GLU A 262 2.44 -4.00 -3.62
CA GLU A 262 1.41 -4.78 -4.32
C GLU A 262 1.09 -6.04 -3.53
N PHE A 263 -0.19 -6.29 -3.27
CA PHE A 263 -0.73 -7.42 -2.53
C PHE A 263 -1.69 -8.21 -3.41
N GLN A 264 -1.65 -9.53 -3.36
CA GLN A 264 -2.50 -10.40 -4.21
C GLN A 264 -3.99 -10.31 -3.83
N ASN A 265 -4.29 -10.11 -2.55
CA ASN A 265 -5.64 -9.89 -2.02
C ASN A 265 -6.67 -10.96 -2.45
N ARG A 266 -6.27 -12.25 -2.41
CA ARG A 266 -7.13 -13.36 -2.89
C ARG A 266 -8.37 -13.56 -2.04
N ASP A 267 -8.27 -13.28 -0.77
CA ASP A 267 -9.31 -13.39 0.26
C ASP A 267 -10.17 -12.12 0.39
N ASN A 268 -9.82 -11.05 -0.36
CA ASN A 268 -10.42 -9.72 -0.27
C ASN A 268 -10.30 -9.09 1.15
N ALA A 269 -9.27 -9.44 1.90
CA ALA A 269 -9.05 -8.89 3.23
C ALA A 269 -8.71 -7.40 3.19
N LEU A 270 -8.06 -6.94 2.11
CA LEU A 270 -7.74 -5.52 1.90
C LEU A 270 -8.85 -4.84 1.09
N TRP A 271 -9.35 -3.72 1.62
CA TRP A 271 -10.42 -2.96 1.01
C TRP A 271 -9.98 -1.53 0.63
N PRO A 272 -10.30 -1.04 -0.59
CA PRO A 272 -9.94 0.32 -1.01
C PRO A 272 -10.41 1.39 -0.02
N GLY A 273 -9.50 2.29 0.39
CA GLY A 273 -9.74 3.35 1.36
C GLY A 273 -9.44 2.97 2.80
N GLU A 274 -9.11 1.72 3.09
CA GLU A 274 -8.74 1.26 4.44
C GLU A 274 -7.37 1.80 4.86
N PHE A 275 -7.22 2.12 6.15
CA PHE A 275 -5.93 2.51 6.75
C PHE A 275 -5.30 1.31 7.46
N LEU A 276 -4.00 1.14 7.22
CA LEU A 276 -3.22 0.00 7.70
C LEU A 276 -1.90 0.45 8.31
N ASN A 277 -1.40 -0.34 9.24
CA ASN A 277 0.03 -0.32 9.60
C ASN A 277 0.80 -1.12 8.56
N VAL A 278 1.87 -0.53 8.04
CA VAL A 278 2.71 -1.14 7.01
C VAL A 278 4.13 -1.26 7.54
N ARG A 279 4.75 -2.41 7.32
CA ARG A 279 6.17 -2.66 7.60
C ARG A 279 6.86 -3.07 6.30
N LEU A 280 7.87 -2.29 5.91
CA LEU A 280 8.75 -2.60 4.79
C LEU A 280 10.02 -3.22 5.33
N GLN A 281 10.29 -4.48 5.02
CA GLN A 281 11.53 -5.16 5.39
C GLN A 281 12.61 -4.89 4.34
N LEU A 282 13.73 -4.28 4.76
CA LEU A 282 14.84 -3.98 3.86
C LEU A 282 15.82 -5.15 3.76
N TYR A 283 16.21 -5.71 4.91
CA TYR A 283 17.13 -6.84 5.01
C TYR A 283 16.96 -7.54 6.36
N ILE A 284 17.59 -8.70 6.52
CA ILE A 284 17.73 -9.39 7.80
C ILE A 284 19.17 -9.19 8.26
N ASP A 285 19.34 -8.66 9.47
CA ASP A 285 20.64 -8.59 10.12
C ASP A 285 20.87 -9.89 10.88
N ASP A 286 21.69 -10.77 10.32
CA ASP A 286 21.91 -12.14 10.83
C ASP A 286 22.65 -12.17 12.17
N LYS A 287 23.34 -11.08 12.56
CA LYS A 287 24.19 -11.00 13.74
C LYS A 287 23.84 -9.81 14.64
N ALA A 288 22.58 -9.36 14.60
CA ALA A 288 22.11 -8.29 15.48
C ALA A 288 22.27 -8.71 16.94
N LEU A 289 22.99 -7.90 17.73
CA LEU A 289 23.09 -8.09 19.16
C LEU A 289 21.82 -7.56 19.82
N VAL A 290 21.07 -8.44 20.47
CA VAL A 290 19.79 -8.08 21.09
C VAL A 290 19.81 -8.30 22.60
N VAL A 291 19.06 -7.43 23.27
CA VAL A 291 18.66 -7.60 24.67
C VAL A 291 17.14 -7.45 24.76
N PRO A 292 16.47 -8.04 25.76
CA PRO A 292 15.04 -7.76 25.96
C PRO A 292 14.79 -6.27 26.13
N ALA A 293 13.77 -5.73 25.46
CA ALA A 293 13.47 -4.29 25.50
C ALA A 293 13.28 -3.76 26.93
N GLN A 294 12.72 -4.59 27.82
CA GLN A 294 12.52 -4.27 29.24
C GLN A 294 13.84 -4.13 30.05
N ALA A 295 14.98 -4.64 29.55
CA ALA A 295 16.28 -4.45 30.20
C ALA A 295 16.86 -3.05 29.98
N VAL A 296 16.38 -2.35 28.96
CA VAL A 296 16.88 -1.03 28.56
C VAL A 296 16.19 0.05 29.39
N MET A 297 16.99 0.85 30.08
CA MET A 297 16.52 1.95 30.92
C MET A 297 16.99 3.29 30.38
N THR A 298 16.16 4.32 30.57
CA THR A 298 16.52 5.69 30.24
C THR A 298 16.75 6.49 31.54
N GLY A 299 17.91 7.09 31.66
CA GLY A 299 18.28 7.93 32.80
C GLY A 299 18.77 9.32 32.36
N GLN A 300 19.21 10.12 33.34
CA GLN A 300 19.68 11.50 33.06
C GLN A 300 20.92 11.55 32.14
N GLN A 301 21.73 10.50 32.13
CA GLN A 301 22.95 10.41 31.32
C GLN A 301 22.75 9.65 29.99
N GLY A 302 21.49 9.31 29.63
CA GLY A 302 21.17 8.56 28.46
C GLY A 302 20.64 7.17 28.75
N THR A 303 20.68 6.28 27.74
CA THR A 303 20.19 4.90 27.82
C THR A 303 21.25 3.98 28.40
N TYR A 304 20.87 3.10 29.31
CA TYR A 304 21.75 2.14 29.97
C TYR A 304 21.04 0.81 30.27
N VAL A 305 21.85 -0.20 30.57
CA VAL A 305 21.39 -1.49 31.08
C VAL A 305 22.14 -1.83 32.35
N PHE A 306 21.59 -2.70 33.21
CA PHE A 306 22.36 -3.30 34.29
C PHE A 306 22.93 -4.64 33.84
N VAL A 307 24.25 -4.77 33.87
CA VAL A 307 24.97 -6.01 33.54
C VAL A 307 25.38 -6.70 34.84
N LEU A 308 25.15 -8.01 34.90
CA LEU A 308 25.56 -8.84 36.03
C LEU A 308 27.06 -9.14 35.92
N ASN A 309 27.84 -8.76 36.96
CA ASN A 309 29.23 -9.14 37.08
C ASN A 309 29.37 -10.55 37.68
N GLN A 310 30.57 -11.16 37.50
CA GLN A 310 30.87 -12.50 38.04
C GLN A 310 30.87 -12.56 39.57
N ASP A 311 31.05 -11.41 40.25
CA ASP A 311 30.99 -11.29 41.69
C ASP A 311 29.59 -11.18 42.29
N GLY A 312 28.55 -11.30 41.48
CA GLY A 312 27.17 -11.16 41.88
C GLY A 312 26.71 -9.72 42.14
N THR A 313 27.38 -8.74 41.54
CA THR A 313 26.95 -7.34 41.59
C THR A 313 26.41 -6.86 40.24
N ALA A 314 25.48 -5.90 40.26
CA ALA A 314 24.96 -5.27 39.06
C ALA A 314 25.68 -3.98 38.74
N ARG A 315 26.22 -3.85 37.54
CA ARG A 315 26.90 -2.67 37.03
C ARG A 315 26.03 -1.94 36.04
N SER A 316 25.79 -0.64 36.23
CA SER A 316 25.17 0.23 35.25
C SER A 316 26.10 0.46 34.07
N GLN A 317 25.68 0.10 32.87
CA GLN A 317 26.49 0.20 31.65
C GLN A 317 25.75 1.01 30.60
N PRO A 318 26.30 2.16 30.16
CA PRO A 318 25.72 2.94 29.08
C PRO A 318 25.63 2.11 27.79
N VAL A 319 24.54 2.22 27.07
CA VAL A 319 24.32 1.51 25.81
C VAL A 319 23.80 2.46 24.73
N THR A 320 24.17 2.16 23.49
CA THR A 320 23.56 2.79 22.32
C THR A 320 22.56 1.82 21.69
N VAL A 321 21.29 2.11 21.84
CA VAL A 321 20.22 1.37 21.15
C VAL A 321 20.16 1.84 19.71
N GLU A 322 20.32 0.91 18.79
CA GLU A 322 20.20 1.19 17.34
C GLU A 322 18.73 1.33 16.94
N ARG A 323 17.93 0.34 17.31
CA ARG A 323 16.50 0.28 17.01
C ARG A 323 15.74 -0.68 17.93
N PRO A 324 14.44 -0.46 18.14
CA PRO A 324 13.56 -1.47 18.72
C PRO A 324 13.30 -2.60 17.73
N ALA A 325 13.07 -3.83 18.22
CA ALA A 325 12.78 -5.01 17.44
C ALA A 325 11.76 -5.91 18.17
N GLY A 326 10.50 -5.49 18.21
CA GLY A 326 9.43 -6.17 18.96
C GLY A 326 9.73 -6.23 20.46
N ALA A 327 9.83 -7.44 21.01
CA ALA A 327 10.15 -7.66 22.44
C ALA A 327 11.62 -7.40 22.79
N TYR A 328 12.46 -7.11 21.80
CA TYR A 328 13.90 -6.88 21.94
C TYR A 328 14.30 -5.48 21.54
N ALA A 329 15.49 -5.06 21.97
CA ALA A 329 16.20 -3.89 21.48
C ALA A 329 17.53 -4.32 20.85
N VAL A 330 17.81 -3.85 19.65
CA VAL A 330 19.10 -4.06 18.97
C VAL A 330 20.10 -3.05 19.53
N ILE A 331 21.24 -3.55 20.02
CA ILE A 331 22.29 -2.75 20.66
C ILE A 331 23.45 -2.56 19.70
N ALA A 332 23.74 -1.30 19.36
CA ALA A 332 24.90 -0.94 18.54
C ALA A 332 26.21 -0.98 19.35
N GLN A 333 26.18 -0.51 20.60
CA GLN A 333 27.36 -0.43 21.47
C GLN A 333 26.96 -0.53 22.93
N GLY A 334 27.89 -1.02 23.74
CA GLY A 334 27.76 -1.00 25.20
C GLY A 334 27.59 -2.36 25.85
N VAL A 335 27.18 -3.41 25.12
CA VAL A 335 27.01 -4.79 25.62
C VAL A 335 27.78 -5.75 24.72
N ARG A 336 28.27 -6.84 25.28
CA ARG A 336 28.93 -7.92 24.52
C ARG A 336 28.04 -9.14 24.41
N PRO A 337 28.16 -9.94 23.35
CA PRO A 337 27.45 -11.21 23.24
C PRO A 337 27.76 -12.11 24.47
N GLY A 338 26.73 -12.67 25.07
CA GLY A 338 26.82 -13.53 26.24
C GLY A 338 26.78 -12.83 27.58
N GLU A 339 26.85 -11.50 27.65
CA GLU A 339 26.67 -10.75 28.92
C GLU A 339 25.22 -10.91 29.42
N GLU A 340 25.08 -11.04 30.74
CA GLU A 340 23.79 -11.17 31.41
C GLU A 340 23.27 -9.77 31.81
N VAL A 341 22.09 -9.41 31.31
CA VAL A 341 21.44 -8.12 31.59
C VAL A 341 20.22 -8.34 32.46
N VAL A 342 19.98 -7.41 33.37
CA VAL A 342 18.82 -7.44 34.27
C VAL A 342 17.57 -6.99 33.53
N THR A 343 16.51 -7.80 33.58
CA THR A 343 15.23 -7.55 32.89
C THR A 343 14.10 -7.19 33.86
N ASP A 344 14.24 -7.53 35.14
CA ASP A 344 13.28 -7.16 36.19
C ASP A 344 14.02 -6.91 37.52
N GLY A 345 13.43 -6.06 38.37
CA GLY A 345 14.05 -5.63 39.63
C GLY A 345 15.00 -4.44 39.51
N GLN A 346 15.26 -3.92 38.31
CA GLN A 346 16.21 -2.87 38.03
C GLN A 346 15.92 -1.52 38.72
N VAL A 347 14.65 -1.24 39.04
CA VAL A 347 14.21 0.02 39.70
C VAL A 347 14.83 0.15 41.11
N ARG A 348 15.22 -0.96 41.73
CA ARG A 348 15.87 -1.01 43.06
C ARG A 348 17.36 -1.07 43.00
N LEU A 349 17.94 -1.13 41.79
CA LEU A 349 19.37 -1.26 41.62
C LEU A 349 20.07 0.09 41.58
N VAL A 350 21.21 0.13 42.22
CA VAL A 350 22.24 1.16 42.06
C VAL A 350 23.51 0.50 41.54
N ASN A 351 24.39 1.29 40.94
CA ASN A 351 25.65 0.76 40.43
C ASN A 351 26.46 0.08 41.55
N GLY A 352 26.85 -1.20 41.36
CA GLY A 352 27.53 -2.01 42.34
C GLY A 352 26.64 -2.73 43.38
N ALA A 353 25.32 -2.68 43.25
CA ALA A 353 24.41 -3.37 44.16
C ALA A 353 24.54 -4.90 44.05
N ALA A 354 24.61 -5.57 45.22
CA ALA A 354 24.59 -7.03 45.26
C ALA A 354 23.20 -7.57 44.87
N VAL A 355 23.13 -8.55 43.97
CA VAL A 355 21.90 -9.09 43.43
C VAL A 355 21.73 -10.58 43.75
N GLU A 356 20.49 -11.03 43.77
CA GLU A 356 20.09 -12.43 43.84
C GLU A 356 19.27 -12.78 42.61
N VAL A 357 19.82 -13.63 41.75
CA VAL A 357 19.13 -14.07 40.54
C VAL A 357 17.99 -15.03 40.87
N LYS A 358 16.75 -14.64 40.65
CA LYS A 358 15.55 -15.45 40.88
C LYS A 358 15.04 -16.18 39.64
N GLY A 359 15.48 -15.80 38.44
CA GLY A 359 15.04 -16.44 37.20
C GLY A 359 15.80 -15.90 36.00
N SER A 360 15.72 -16.67 34.88
CA SER A 360 16.15 -16.22 33.56
C SER A 360 14.89 -16.03 32.71
N ALA A 361 14.69 -14.81 32.20
CA ALA A 361 13.57 -14.50 31.31
C ALA A 361 13.99 -14.71 29.87
N ASP A 362 13.24 -15.57 29.15
CA ASP A 362 13.19 -15.56 27.71
C ASP A 362 11.94 -14.76 27.28
N PRO A 363 12.07 -13.53 26.78
CA PRO A 363 10.91 -12.70 26.45
C PRO A 363 10.06 -13.28 25.32
N ALA A 364 10.57 -14.21 24.52
CA ALA A 364 9.79 -14.92 23.51
C ALA A 364 8.71 -15.81 24.13
N ARG A 365 8.95 -16.39 25.31
CA ARG A 365 7.97 -17.20 26.06
C ARG A 365 6.91 -16.39 26.80
N ALA A 366 7.21 -15.13 27.15
CA ALA A 366 6.26 -14.29 27.86
C ALA A 366 5.07 -13.83 27.00
N MET A 367 5.23 -13.80 25.67
CA MET A 367 4.15 -13.43 24.74
C MET A 367 3.25 -14.61 24.32
N GLU A 368 3.65 -15.87 24.56
CA GLU A 368 2.82 -17.05 24.27
C GLU A 368 1.84 -17.41 25.40
N GLY A 369 2.00 -16.83 26.58
CA GLY A 369 1.21 -17.17 27.79
C GLY A 369 -0.05 -16.33 28.00
N ASP A 370 -0.38 -15.35 27.15
CA ASP A 370 -1.54 -14.46 27.31
C ASP A 370 -2.48 -14.55 26.07
N LYS A 371 -2.82 -15.79 25.69
CA LYS A 371 -3.86 -16.10 24.69
C LYS A 371 -5.02 -16.84 25.33
#